data_11beb398e8c50e3f6845c30472ad1443
#
_entry.id   11beb398e8c50e3f6845c30472ad1443
#
_cell.length_a   1.000
_cell.length_b   1.000
_cell.length_c   1.000
_cell.angle_alpha   90.00
_cell.angle_beta   90.00
_cell.angle_gamma   90.00
#
_symmetry.space_group_name_H-M   'P 1'
#
loop_
_entity.id
_entity.type
_entity.pdbx_description
1 polymer ?
#
loop_
_entity_poly.entity_id
_entity_poly.type
_entity_poly.pdbx_seq_one_letter_code
_entity_poly.pdbx_strand_id
1 'polypeptide(L)'
;MTLIKSISGIRGTIGGKTQTNLTPLDVVLFTSAYAQWLKAQNKGKLTVVTGRDARISGPMVHALVNQTLVGMGVDVIDLDLSTTPTVAVAVPKEAAQGGIILTASHNPKEWNALKLLNAAGEFIDAKAGATILEMTQNEDFQYAEVDALGSITSDTTYIEKHIEATLALQTVNTAAIKNENFKVVIDGVNSSGGIAIPKLLEALDVETIQIHCTPNGEFPHNPEPLKEHLGDLCKAVVEHRADFGIAVDPDVDRLVFVDEKGKLFGEEYTLVACADYILSKEVTNASGVIKLYLDNPDPSKSSIWLDVLFSKEFSIISKPLLTEIVSLILNEMLAAKLS
;
A
#
# COMPACT_ATOMS: atom_id res chain seq x y z
N MET A 1 -15.20 -21.32 -5.43
CA MET A 1 -15.47 -20.25 -4.47
C MET A 1 -14.17 -19.48 -4.29
N THR A 2 -14.17 -18.17 -4.64
CA THR A 2 -12.98 -17.34 -4.57
C THR A 2 -13.09 -16.24 -3.51
N LEU A 3 -14.28 -16.01 -2.93
CA LEU A 3 -14.46 -15.03 -1.87
C LEU A 3 -13.74 -15.48 -0.59
N ILE A 4 -12.71 -14.75 -0.24
CA ILE A 4 -11.89 -14.96 0.96
C ILE A 4 -12.17 -13.81 1.93
N LYS A 5 -12.55 -14.17 3.14
CA LYS A 5 -12.81 -13.25 4.24
C LYS A 5 -11.69 -13.44 5.24
N SER A 6 -10.77 -12.49 5.33
CA SER A 6 -9.59 -12.57 6.19
C SER A 6 -9.42 -11.30 7.01
N ILE A 7 -8.50 -11.32 7.96
CA ILE A 7 -8.12 -10.17 8.78
C ILE A 7 -7.61 -9.01 7.89
N SER A 8 -6.90 -9.34 6.82
CA SER A 8 -6.36 -8.36 5.87
C SER A 8 -7.39 -7.79 4.88
N GLY A 9 -8.65 -8.16 5.02
CA GLY A 9 -9.74 -7.68 4.18
C GLY A 9 -10.54 -8.77 3.49
N ILE A 10 -11.46 -8.35 2.64
CA ILE A 10 -12.38 -9.19 1.88
C ILE A 10 -11.95 -9.13 0.42
N ARG A 11 -11.52 -10.26 -0.13
CA ARG A 11 -11.05 -10.36 -1.52
C ARG A 11 -11.73 -11.49 -2.29
N GLY A 12 -11.85 -11.31 -3.59
CA GLY A 12 -12.41 -12.32 -4.47
C GLY A 12 -12.30 -11.94 -5.94
N THR A 13 -12.58 -12.90 -6.82
CA THR A 13 -12.72 -12.61 -8.23
C THR A 13 -14.01 -11.82 -8.49
N ILE A 14 -13.94 -10.82 -9.34
CA ILE A 14 -15.08 -9.97 -9.70
C ILE A 14 -16.08 -10.73 -10.55
N GLY A 15 -17.36 -10.55 -10.27
CA GLY A 15 -18.47 -11.20 -10.99
C GLY A 15 -18.90 -12.51 -10.32
N GLY A 16 -19.65 -13.32 -11.07
CA GLY A 16 -20.13 -14.61 -10.57
C GLY A 16 -21.31 -14.51 -9.61
N LYS A 17 -21.28 -15.30 -8.52
CA LYS A 17 -22.39 -15.44 -7.56
C LYS A 17 -22.04 -14.79 -6.24
N THR A 18 -22.98 -14.01 -5.68
CA THR A 18 -22.90 -13.41 -4.35
C THR A 18 -22.49 -14.42 -3.27
N GLN A 19 -21.65 -14.01 -2.34
CA GLN A 19 -21.04 -14.84 -1.28
C GLN A 19 -20.12 -15.98 -1.78
N THR A 20 -19.94 -16.11 -3.08
CA THR A 20 -19.00 -17.05 -3.70
C THR A 20 -17.82 -16.33 -4.35
N ASN A 21 -18.11 -15.18 -4.94
CA ASN A 21 -17.18 -14.26 -5.59
C ASN A 21 -17.39 -12.86 -4.98
N LEU A 22 -16.56 -11.90 -5.36
CA LEU A 22 -16.74 -10.50 -4.97
C LEU A 22 -17.72 -9.83 -5.96
N THR A 23 -18.99 -9.77 -5.61
CA THR A 23 -20.03 -9.13 -6.40
C THR A 23 -20.36 -7.73 -5.88
N PRO A 24 -21.09 -6.89 -6.64
CA PRO A 24 -21.58 -5.60 -6.16
C PRO A 24 -22.34 -5.67 -4.82
N LEU A 25 -23.15 -6.71 -4.62
CA LEU A 25 -23.86 -6.89 -3.34
C LEU A 25 -22.91 -7.20 -2.18
N ASP A 26 -21.87 -7.99 -2.41
CA ASP A 26 -20.86 -8.25 -1.39
C ASP A 26 -20.09 -6.96 -1.03
N VAL A 27 -19.75 -6.12 -2.01
CA VAL A 27 -19.10 -4.82 -1.77
C VAL A 27 -19.98 -3.94 -0.86
N VAL A 28 -21.28 -3.80 -1.18
CA VAL A 28 -22.22 -3.02 -0.37
C VAL A 28 -22.33 -3.62 1.04
N LEU A 29 -22.50 -4.93 1.15
CA LEU A 29 -22.65 -5.65 2.42
C LEU A 29 -21.48 -5.41 3.36
N PHE A 30 -20.25 -5.64 2.88
CA PHE A 30 -19.04 -5.49 3.70
C PHE A 30 -18.73 -4.03 4.03
N THR A 31 -19.01 -3.10 3.12
CA THR A 31 -18.88 -1.66 3.39
C THR A 31 -19.86 -1.19 4.45
N SER A 32 -21.12 -1.66 4.39
CA SER A 32 -22.14 -1.34 5.41
C SER A 32 -21.72 -1.87 6.79
N ALA A 33 -21.23 -3.11 6.84
CA ALA A 33 -20.74 -3.72 8.07
C ALA A 33 -19.55 -2.95 8.67
N TYR A 34 -18.59 -2.56 7.83
CA TYR A 34 -17.45 -1.75 8.27
C TYR A 34 -17.90 -0.37 8.80
N ALA A 35 -18.79 0.32 8.10
CA ALA A 35 -19.32 1.61 8.56
C ALA A 35 -20.07 1.46 9.88
N GLN A 36 -20.87 0.40 10.04
CA GLN A 36 -21.57 0.08 11.30
C GLN A 36 -20.59 -0.18 12.45
N TRP A 37 -19.52 -0.94 12.19
CA TRP A 37 -18.44 -1.19 13.15
C TRP A 37 -17.76 0.11 13.61
N LEU A 38 -17.46 1.04 12.69
CA LEU A 38 -16.93 2.37 13.03
C LEU A 38 -17.89 3.18 13.89
N LYS A 39 -19.19 3.19 13.54
CA LYS A 39 -20.23 3.89 14.31
C LYS A 39 -20.36 3.37 15.74
N ALA A 40 -20.18 2.07 15.95
CA ALA A 40 -20.27 1.47 17.29
C ALA A 40 -19.14 1.94 18.23
N GLN A 41 -18.00 2.41 17.69
CA GLN A 41 -16.84 2.84 18.46
C GLN A 41 -16.69 4.35 18.57
N ASN A 42 -17.39 5.11 17.73
CA ASN A 42 -17.21 6.55 17.63
C ASN A 42 -18.54 7.27 17.81
N LYS A 43 -18.49 8.49 18.33
CA LYS A 43 -19.66 9.37 18.45
C LYS A 43 -19.54 10.53 17.47
N GLY A 44 -20.68 10.94 16.91
CA GLY A 44 -20.74 12.06 15.97
C GLY A 44 -20.56 11.64 14.51
N LYS A 45 -20.25 12.60 13.67
CA LYS A 45 -20.06 12.38 12.24
C LYS A 45 -18.72 11.71 11.98
N LEU A 46 -18.69 10.71 11.12
CA LEU A 46 -17.51 9.93 10.80
C LEU A 46 -16.97 10.31 9.43
N THR A 47 -15.67 10.20 9.28
CA THR A 47 -14.97 10.35 8.00
C THR A 47 -14.17 9.07 7.71
N VAL A 48 -14.23 8.60 6.48
CA VAL A 48 -13.44 7.46 5.98
C VAL A 48 -12.65 7.91 4.75
N VAL A 49 -11.36 7.56 4.73
CA VAL A 49 -10.50 7.78 3.55
C VAL A 49 -10.63 6.58 2.63
N THR A 50 -10.82 6.82 1.33
CA THR A 50 -10.84 5.75 0.32
C THR A 50 -9.80 5.99 -0.76
N GLY A 51 -9.22 4.90 -1.29
CA GLY A 51 -8.32 4.93 -2.43
C GLY A 51 -8.28 3.58 -3.11
N ARG A 52 -7.79 3.52 -4.34
CA ARG A 52 -7.76 2.31 -5.15
C ARG A 52 -6.49 2.18 -5.97
N ASP A 53 -6.14 0.96 -6.33
CA ASP A 53 -5.19 0.71 -7.40
C ASP A 53 -5.84 0.89 -8.80
N ALA A 54 -5.07 0.63 -9.87
CA ALA A 54 -5.56 0.84 -11.24
C ALA A 54 -6.33 -0.36 -11.81
N ARG A 55 -6.70 -1.38 -11.03
CA ARG A 55 -7.48 -2.53 -11.52
C ARG A 55 -8.71 -2.10 -12.31
N ILE A 56 -8.99 -2.78 -13.41
CA ILE A 56 -10.11 -2.49 -14.30
C ILE A 56 -11.46 -2.43 -13.55
N SER A 57 -11.63 -3.29 -12.55
CA SER A 57 -12.82 -3.30 -11.68
C SER A 57 -12.83 -2.18 -10.64
N GLY A 58 -11.70 -1.48 -10.46
CA GLY A 58 -11.53 -0.44 -9.44
C GLY A 58 -12.62 0.63 -9.46
N PRO A 59 -12.92 1.29 -10.59
CA PRO A 59 -13.92 2.34 -10.63
C PRO A 59 -15.31 1.88 -10.18
N MET A 60 -15.74 0.66 -10.56
CA MET A 60 -17.03 0.11 -10.15
C MET A 60 -17.08 -0.17 -8.64
N VAL A 61 -16.06 -0.86 -8.11
CA VAL A 61 -15.97 -1.18 -6.67
C VAL A 61 -15.88 0.09 -5.84
N HIS A 62 -15.09 1.07 -6.28
CA HIS A 62 -14.90 2.36 -5.62
C HIS A 62 -16.21 3.17 -5.53
N ALA A 63 -16.95 3.24 -6.64
CA ALA A 63 -18.25 3.92 -6.64
C ALA A 63 -19.24 3.28 -5.65
N LEU A 64 -19.30 1.95 -5.59
CA LEU A 64 -20.15 1.23 -4.64
C LEU A 64 -19.74 1.49 -3.20
N VAL A 65 -18.46 1.44 -2.88
CA VAL A 65 -17.94 1.73 -1.53
C VAL A 65 -18.29 3.16 -1.11
N ASN A 66 -17.93 4.15 -1.93
CA ASN A 66 -18.13 5.55 -1.61
C ASN A 66 -19.63 5.88 -1.41
N GLN A 67 -20.50 5.41 -2.30
CA GLN A 67 -21.95 5.66 -2.17
C GLN A 67 -22.59 4.89 -1.02
N THR A 68 -22.07 3.70 -0.67
CA THR A 68 -22.53 2.97 0.51
C THR A 68 -22.16 3.72 1.79
N LEU A 69 -20.93 4.23 1.90
CA LEU A 69 -20.51 5.07 3.03
C LEU A 69 -21.38 6.31 3.18
N VAL A 70 -21.67 7.01 2.07
CA VAL A 70 -22.59 8.16 2.04
C VAL A 70 -23.97 7.75 2.55
N GLY A 71 -24.53 6.63 2.05
CA GLY A 71 -25.81 6.08 2.51
C GLY A 71 -25.80 5.67 3.97
N MET A 72 -24.65 5.32 4.52
CA MET A 72 -24.46 5.06 5.96
C MET A 72 -24.27 6.35 6.78
N GLY A 73 -24.31 7.56 6.18
CA GLY A 73 -24.10 8.84 6.87
C GLY A 73 -22.64 9.12 7.23
N VAL A 74 -21.71 8.53 6.50
CA VAL A 74 -20.26 8.69 6.68
C VAL A 74 -19.72 9.61 5.59
N ASP A 75 -18.92 10.62 5.95
CA ASP A 75 -18.20 11.44 4.99
C ASP A 75 -17.01 10.66 4.40
N VAL A 76 -16.72 10.88 3.15
CA VAL A 76 -15.64 10.22 2.41
C VAL A 76 -14.63 11.26 1.94
N ILE A 77 -13.36 11.00 2.20
CA ILE A 77 -12.24 11.64 1.52
C ILE A 77 -11.73 10.67 0.47
N ASP A 78 -12.01 10.98 -0.78
CA ASP A 78 -11.72 10.14 -1.95
C ASP A 78 -10.38 10.54 -2.56
N LEU A 79 -9.39 9.65 -2.47
CA LEU A 79 -8.05 9.83 -3.04
C LEU A 79 -7.94 9.32 -4.48
N ASP A 80 -8.98 8.65 -5.01
CA ASP A 80 -9.01 7.98 -6.32
C ASP A 80 -7.82 7.00 -6.49
N LEU A 81 -7.06 7.10 -7.60
CA LEU A 81 -5.85 6.30 -7.82
C LEU A 81 -4.78 6.65 -6.77
N SER A 82 -4.49 5.68 -5.94
CA SER A 82 -3.60 5.84 -4.80
C SER A 82 -2.84 4.55 -4.50
N THR A 83 -1.95 4.60 -3.54
CA THR A 83 -1.21 3.42 -3.05
C THR A 83 -1.73 3.01 -1.67
N THR A 84 -1.55 1.75 -1.30
CA THR A 84 -1.85 1.27 0.05
C THR A 84 -1.19 2.14 1.14
N PRO A 85 0.12 2.44 1.07
CA PRO A 85 0.77 3.32 2.05
C PRO A 85 0.23 4.75 2.04
N THR A 86 -0.14 5.30 0.88
CA THR A 86 -0.70 6.67 0.81
C THR A 86 -2.04 6.77 1.54
N VAL A 87 -2.94 5.81 1.36
CA VAL A 87 -4.22 5.78 2.08
C VAL A 87 -3.98 5.61 3.58
N ALA A 88 -3.07 4.72 3.97
CA ALA A 88 -2.72 4.49 5.37
C ALA A 88 -2.20 5.76 6.07
N VAL A 89 -1.36 6.56 5.38
CA VAL A 89 -0.86 7.85 5.88
C VAL A 89 -1.98 8.90 5.95
N ALA A 90 -2.89 8.90 4.98
CA ALA A 90 -3.98 9.88 4.91
C ALA A 90 -4.96 9.74 6.08
N VAL A 91 -5.28 8.53 6.52
CA VAL A 91 -6.26 8.29 7.60
C VAL A 91 -5.96 9.09 8.87
N PRO A 92 -4.80 8.95 9.53
CA PRO A 92 -4.51 9.75 10.72
C PRO A 92 -4.24 11.22 10.41
N LYS A 93 -3.74 11.56 9.22
CA LYS A 93 -3.47 12.95 8.83
C LYS A 93 -4.77 13.76 8.69
N GLU A 94 -5.84 13.14 8.22
CA GLU A 94 -7.19 13.73 8.12
C GLU A 94 -8.03 13.51 9.39
N ALA A 95 -7.46 12.95 10.45
CA ALA A 95 -8.18 12.56 11.66
C ALA A 95 -9.42 11.70 11.36
N ALA A 96 -9.37 10.91 10.27
CA ALA A 96 -10.44 10.02 9.86
C ALA A 96 -10.53 8.81 10.81
N GLN A 97 -11.74 8.26 10.96
CA GLN A 97 -11.97 7.13 11.87
C GLN A 97 -11.58 5.80 11.24
N GLY A 98 -11.30 5.78 9.93
CA GLY A 98 -10.83 4.60 9.24
C GLY A 98 -10.53 4.86 7.76
N GLY A 99 -10.16 3.80 7.05
CA GLY A 99 -9.90 3.85 5.61
C GLY A 99 -10.26 2.56 4.90
N ILE A 100 -10.48 2.62 3.61
CA ILE A 100 -10.67 1.47 2.74
C ILE A 100 -9.77 1.60 1.53
N ILE A 101 -8.93 0.58 1.30
CA ILE A 101 -8.09 0.48 0.12
C ILE A 101 -8.68 -0.60 -0.79
N LEU A 102 -8.93 -0.24 -2.05
CA LEU A 102 -9.54 -1.12 -3.04
C LEU A 102 -8.45 -1.69 -3.95
N THR A 103 -7.98 -2.86 -3.57
CA THR A 103 -6.88 -3.56 -4.24
C THR A 103 -6.81 -5.01 -3.81
N ALA A 104 -6.48 -5.89 -4.72
CA ALA A 104 -6.12 -7.27 -4.40
C ALA A 104 -4.60 -7.50 -4.42
N SER A 105 -3.78 -6.44 -4.25
CA SER A 105 -2.32 -6.48 -4.24
C SER A 105 -1.78 -7.25 -5.47
N HIS A 106 -0.97 -8.24 -5.27
CA HIS A 106 -0.33 -9.06 -6.30
C HIS A 106 -1.23 -10.13 -6.96
N ASN A 107 -2.52 -10.22 -6.58
CA ASN A 107 -3.43 -11.15 -7.27
C ASN A 107 -3.67 -10.75 -8.73
N PRO A 108 -3.99 -11.69 -9.63
CA PRO A 108 -4.30 -11.40 -11.03
C PRO A 108 -5.44 -10.38 -11.22
N LYS A 109 -5.59 -9.85 -12.44
CA LYS A 109 -6.48 -8.71 -12.74
C LYS A 109 -7.96 -8.96 -12.48
N GLU A 110 -8.38 -10.22 -12.45
CA GLU A 110 -9.77 -10.62 -12.15
C GLU A 110 -10.14 -10.42 -10.68
N TRP A 111 -9.17 -10.28 -9.81
CA TRP A 111 -9.37 -10.09 -8.38
C TRP A 111 -9.52 -8.63 -8.00
N ASN A 112 -10.31 -8.38 -6.95
CA ASN A 112 -10.29 -7.12 -6.21
C ASN A 112 -10.56 -7.41 -4.73
N ALA A 113 -10.36 -6.40 -3.86
CA ALA A 113 -10.61 -6.54 -2.44
C ALA A 113 -10.93 -5.20 -1.79
N LEU A 114 -11.47 -5.28 -0.57
CA LEU A 114 -11.59 -4.20 0.38
C LEU A 114 -10.61 -4.48 1.52
N LYS A 115 -9.51 -3.74 1.59
CA LYS A 115 -8.58 -3.73 2.73
C LYS A 115 -9.05 -2.65 3.71
N LEU A 116 -9.38 -3.03 4.95
CA LEU A 116 -9.99 -2.16 5.95
C LEU A 116 -8.95 -1.66 6.94
N LEU A 117 -8.95 -0.36 7.20
CA LEU A 117 -8.01 0.31 8.12
C LEU A 117 -8.74 0.86 9.35
N ASN A 118 -8.04 0.90 10.48
CA ASN A 118 -8.44 1.59 11.69
C ASN A 118 -8.07 3.09 11.65
N ALA A 119 -8.39 3.85 12.69
CA ALA A 119 -8.08 5.28 12.79
C ALA A 119 -6.58 5.61 12.83
N ALA A 120 -5.71 4.64 13.12
CA ALA A 120 -4.27 4.82 13.05
C ALA A 120 -3.70 4.63 11.62
N GLY A 121 -4.54 4.26 10.64
CA GLY A 121 -4.12 3.92 9.29
C GLY A 121 -3.52 2.51 9.19
N GLU A 122 -3.78 1.64 10.16
CA GLU A 122 -3.32 0.26 10.20
C GLU A 122 -4.45 -0.69 9.79
N PHE A 123 -4.10 -1.87 9.29
CA PHE A 123 -5.10 -2.91 9.05
C PHE A 123 -5.85 -3.24 10.34
N ILE A 124 -7.16 -3.49 10.23
CA ILE A 124 -7.97 -3.93 11.38
C ILE A 124 -7.44 -5.26 11.92
N ASP A 125 -7.56 -5.45 13.23
CA ASP A 125 -7.15 -6.69 13.89
C ASP A 125 -8.17 -7.84 13.68
N ALA A 126 -7.79 -9.04 14.12
CA ALA A 126 -8.61 -10.25 14.00
C ALA A 126 -9.98 -10.11 14.70
N LYS A 127 -10.03 -9.38 15.83
CA LYS A 127 -11.26 -9.19 16.59
C LYS A 127 -12.22 -8.27 15.84
N ALA A 128 -11.73 -7.16 15.30
CA ALA A 128 -12.51 -6.26 14.46
C ALA A 128 -13.01 -6.97 13.19
N GLY A 129 -12.15 -7.73 12.52
CA GLY A 129 -12.52 -8.53 11.36
C GLY A 129 -13.64 -9.53 11.66
N ALA A 130 -13.54 -10.27 12.77
CA ALA A 130 -14.59 -11.20 13.22
C ALA A 130 -15.92 -10.48 13.49
N THR A 131 -15.88 -9.33 14.16
CA THR A 131 -17.08 -8.52 14.44
C THR A 131 -17.75 -8.03 13.14
N ILE A 132 -16.98 -7.55 12.18
CA ILE A 132 -17.50 -7.11 10.87
C ILE A 132 -18.14 -8.29 10.13
N LEU A 133 -17.50 -9.48 10.16
CA LEU A 133 -18.07 -10.68 9.54
C LEU A 133 -19.39 -11.13 10.21
N GLU A 134 -19.51 -11.02 11.53
CA GLU A 134 -20.76 -11.29 12.25
C GLU A 134 -21.86 -10.29 11.83
N MET A 135 -21.53 -9.00 11.71
CA MET A 135 -22.47 -7.98 11.22
C MET A 135 -22.99 -8.28 9.82
N THR A 136 -22.14 -8.84 8.93
CA THR A 136 -22.59 -9.25 7.58
C THR A 136 -23.54 -10.43 7.57
N GLN A 137 -23.57 -11.27 8.61
CA GLN A 137 -24.50 -12.40 8.71
C GLN A 137 -25.89 -11.95 9.19
N ASN A 138 -25.92 -10.95 10.04
CA ASN A 138 -27.16 -10.43 10.61
C ASN A 138 -27.89 -9.47 9.69
N GLU A 139 -27.16 -8.80 8.77
CA GLU A 139 -27.65 -7.83 7.79
C GLU A 139 -28.53 -6.71 8.40
N ASP A 140 -28.38 -6.45 9.70
CA ASP A 140 -29.14 -5.41 10.44
C ASP A 140 -28.35 -4.09 10.40
N PHE A 141 -28.44 -3.39 9.26
CA PHE A 141 -27.77 -2.11 9.04
C PHE A 141 -28.75 -0.96 9.10
N GLN A 142 -28.39 0.08 9.84
CA GLN A 142 -29.16 1.32 9.86
C GLN A 142 -28.52 2.35 8.92
N TYR A 143 -29.16 2.58 7.78
CA TYR A 143 -28.79 3.63 6.84
C TYR A 143 -29.28 5.00 7.33
N ALA A 144 -28.63 6.06 6.82
CA ALA A 144 -28.96 7.42 7.18
C ALA A 144 -30.24 7.91 6.48
N GLU A 145 -31.03 8.74 7.19
CA GLU A 145 -32.10 9.50 6.59
C GLU A 145 -31.51 10.60 5.67
N VAL A 146 -32.33 11.15 4.78
CA VAL A 146 -31.90 12.08 3.72
C VAL A 146 -31.09 13.28 4.24
N ASP A 147 -31.46 13.82 5.40
CA ASP A 147 -30.78 14.97 6.02
C ASP A 147 -29.50 14.59 6.77
N ALA A 148 -29.23 13.30 6.93
CA ALA A 148 -28.07 12.74 7.62
C ALA A 148 -27.11 11.98 6.71
N LEU A 149 -27.30 12.06 5.39
CA LEU A 149 -26.39 11.46 4.42
C LEU A 149 -24.97 12.03 4.57
N GLY A 150 -23.97 11.20 4.27
CA GLY A 150 -22.58 11.64 4.17
C GLY A 150 -22.34 12.46 2.91
N SER A 151 -21.11 12.94 2.77
CA SER A 151 -20.64 13.67 1.60
C SER A 151 -19.35 13.07 1.08
N ILE A 152 -18.98 13.34 -0.19
CA ILE A 152 -17.70 12.94 -0.78
C ILE A 152 -16.90 14.20 -1.08
N THR A 153 -15.66 14.25 -0.60
CA THR A 153 -14.65 15.24 -0.96
C THR A 153 -13.51 14.54 -1.68
N SER A 154 -13.21 14.94 -2.90
CA SER A 154 -12.08 14.38 -3.65
C SER A 154 -10.80 15.12 -3.33
N ASP A 155 -9.72 14.37 -3.06
CA ASP A 155 -8.37 14.90 -2.88
C ASP A 155 -7.33 14.01 -3.57
N THR A 156 -7.11 14.26 -4.83
CA THR A 156 -6.16 13.51 -5.68
C THR A 156 -4.69 13.94 -5.49
N THR A 157 -4.41 14.84 -4.54
CA THR A 157 -3.04 15.33 -4.26
C THR A 157 -2.33 14.55 -3.15
N TYR A 158 -2.91 13.44 -2.69
CA TYR A 158 -2.38 12.75 -1.52
C TYR A 158 -1.08 11.99 -1.77
N ILE A 159 -0.82 11.55 -3.01
CA ILE A 159 0.47 10.96 -3.38
C ILE A 159 1.58 11.99 -3.17
N GLU A 160 1.39 13.23 -3.62
CA GLU A 160 2.35 14.33 -3.44
C GLU A 160 2.53 14.68 -1.95
N LYS A 161 1.44 14.78 -1.18
CA LYS A 161 1.50 15.02 0.27
C LYS A 161 2.23 13.91 1.02
N HIS A 162 2.10 12.66 0.56
CA HIS A 162 2.83 11.51 1.12
C HIS A 162 4.32 11.58 0.78
N ILE A 163 4.66 11.92 -0.47
CA ILE A 163 6.05 12.13 -0.90
C ILE A 163 6.70 13.25 -0.08
N GLU A 164 6.05 14.41 0.07
CA GLU A 164 6.55 15.52 0.89
C GLU A 164 6.82 15.07 2.34
N ALA A 165 5.90 14.32 2.94
CA ALA A 165 6.07 13.79 4.29
C ALA A 165 7.27 12.82 4.40
N THR A 166 7.46 11.97 3.38
CA THR A 166 8.60 11.05 3.30
C THR A 166 9.93 11.80 3.18
N LEU A 167 10.02 12.78 2.29
CA LEU A 167 11.24 13.55 2.08
C LEU A 167 11.60 14.46 3.26
N ALA A 168 10.65 14.74 4.15
CA ALA A 168 10.86 15.48 5.39
C ALA A 168 11.41 14.62 6.54
N LEU A 169 11.52 13.31 6.39
CA LEU A 169 12.08 12.42 7.40
C LEU A 169 13.58 12.72 7.61
N GLN A 170 14.01 12.73 8.87
CA GLN A 170 15.42 12.95 9.22
C GLN A 170 16.37 11.87 8.71
N THR A 171 15.84 10.69 8.43
CA THR A 171 16.57 9.55 7.86
C THR A 171 16.78 9.67 6.36
N VAL A 172 16.08 10.57 5.66
CA VAL A 172 16.19 10.77 4.20
C VAL A 172 17.14 11.94 3.89
N ASN A 173 18.30 11.62 3.32
CA ASN A 173 19.27 12.65 2.90
C ASN A 173 19.02 13.04 1.43
N THR A 174 18.00 13.88 1.21
CA THR A 174 17.62 14.34 -0.14
C THR A 174 18.76 15.02 -0.90
N ALA A 175 19.60 15.81 -0.23
CA ALA A 175 20.72 16.49 -0.86
C ALA A 175 21.80 15.51 -1.38
N ALA A 176 22.12 14.49 -0.60
CA ALA A 176 23.06 13.47 -1.01
C ALA A 176 22.53 12.66 -2.22
N ILE A 177 21.25 12.26 -2.19
CA ILE A 177 20.63 11.53 -3.31
C ILE A 177 20.68 12.35 -4.60
N LYS A 178 20.29 13.63 -4.55
CA LYS A 178 20.29 14.54 -5.71
C LYS A 178 21.68 14.71 -6.33
N ASN A 179 22.74 14.72 -5.52
CA ASN A 179 24.12 14.91 -6.00
C ASN A 179 24.67 13.71 -6.77
N GLU A 180 24.08 12.52 -6.64
CA GLU A 180 24.59 11.29 -7.28
C GLU A 180 24.17 11.13 -8.73
N ASN A 181 23.16 11.90 -9.18
CA ASN A 181 22.63 11.81 -10.54
C ASN A 181 22.23 10.37 -10.94
N PHE A 182 21.52 9.66 -10.05
CA PHE A 182 21.07 8.30 -10.33
C PHE A 182 20.21 8.22 -11.57
N LYS A 183 20.33 7.11 -12.29
CA LYS A 183 19.47 6.70 -13.39
C LYS A 183 18.79 5.39 -13.07
N VAL A 184 17.46 5.37 -13.06
CA VAL A 184 16.63 4.27 -12.54
C VAL A 184 15.60 3.81 -13.57
N VAL A 185 15.45 2.50 -13.75
CA VAL A 185 14.32 1.92 -14.50
C VAL A 185 13.20 1.58 -13.52
N ILE A 186 11.98 1.96 -13.85
CA ILE A 186 10.79 1.71 -13.03
C ILE A 186 9.85 0.77 -13.76
N ASP A 187 9.41 -0.28 -13.08
CA ASP A 187 8.28 -1.13 -13.49
C ASP A 187 7.12 -0.92 -12.50
N GLY A 188 6.08 -0.23 -12.96
CA GLY A 188 4.87 0.11 -12.18
C GLY A 188 3.72 -0.86 -12.41
N VAL A 189 3.95 -1.98 -13.11
CA VAL A 189 2.96 -3.02 -13.45
C VAL A 189 1.61 -2.47 -13.97
N ASN A 190 1.65 -1.34 -14.68
CA ASN A 190 0.48 -0.60 -15.18
C ASN A 190 -0.56 -0.28 -14.08
N SER A 191 -0.08 0.05 -12.89
CA SER A 191 -0.91 0.41 -11.75
C SER A 191 -0.42 1.68 -11.02
N SER A 192 -0.81 1.87 -9.76
CA SER A 192 -0.53 3.07 -8.96
C SER A 192 0.97 3.37 -8.82
N GLY A 193 1.82 2.34 -8.90
CA GLY A 193 3.26 2.48 -8.92
C GLY A 193 3.78 3.34 -10.07
N GLY A 194 3.13 3.28 -11.23
CA GLY A 194 3.43 4.13 -12.39
C GLY A 194 3.13 5.62 -12.18
N ILE A 195 2.41 5.97 -11.10
CA ILE A 195 2.16 7.36 -10.69
C ILE A 195 3.10 7.75 -9.54
N ALA A 196 3.14 6.95 -8.49
CA ALA A 196 3.79 7.32 -7.23
C ALA A 196 5.32 7.30 -7.33
N ILE A 197 5.91 6.24 -7.93
CA ILE A 197 7.37 6.09 -7.98
C ILE A 197 8.02 7.13 -8.89
N PRO A 198 7.53 7.42 -10.12
CA PRO A 198 8.09 8.51 -10.93
C PRO A 198 8.08 9.86 -10.22
N LYS A 199 6.98 10.23 -9.55
CA LYS A 199 6.88 11.50 -8.81
C LYS A 199 7.86 11.57 -7.63
N LEU A 200 8.06 10.47 -6.90
CA LEU A 200 9.05 10.40 -5.83
C LEU A 200 10.46 10.61 -6.37
N LEU A 201 10.83 9.92 -7.45
CA LEU A 201 12.16 9.99 -8.04
C LEU A 201 12.40 11.35 -8.71
N GLU A 202 11.39 11.97 -9.33
CA GLU A 202 11.45 13.34 -9.84
C GLU A 202 11.76 14.35 -8.71
N ALA A 203 11.10 14.23 -7.55
CA ALA A 203 11.37 15.08 -6.40
C ALA A 203 12.79 14.90 -5.82
N LEU A 204 13.46 13.79 -6.15
CA LEU A 204 14.84 13.48 -5.81
C LEU A 204 15.85 13.79 -6.94
N ASP A 205 15.42 14.43 -8.03
CA ASP A 205 16.22 14.73 -9.22
C ASP A 205 16.88 13.48 -9.86
N VAL A 206 16.19 12.33 -9.81
CA VAL A 206 16.65 11.06 -10.37
C VAL A 206 16.17 10.91 -11.81
N GLU A 207 17.07 10.58 -12.75
CA GLU A 207 16.72 10.25 -14.14
C GLU A 207 15.93 8.93 -14.17
N THR A 208 14.73 8.92 -14.77
CA THR A 208 13.86 7.73 -14.78
C THR A 208 13.58 7.21 -16.18
N ILE A 209 13.61 5.90 -16.33
CA ILE A 209 13.10 5.18 -17.49
C ILE A 209 11.90 4.37 -17.03
N GLN A 210 10.73 4.64 -17.58
CA GLN A 210 9.48 4.06 -17.15
C GLN A 210 9.06 2.94 -18.12
N ILE A 211 8.92 1.73 -17.59
CA ILE A 211 8.27 0.61 -18.27
C ILE A 211 7.00 0.22 -17.49
N HIS A 212 5.95 -0.16 -18.18
CA HIS A 212 4.68 -0.58 -17.55
C HIS A 212 4.14 0.43 -16.51
N CYS A 213 4.23 1.74 -16.80
CA CYS A 213 3.81 2.80 -15.90
C CYS A 213 2.48 3.49 -16.31
N THR A 214 1.73 2.92 -17.26
CA THR A 214 0.39 3.43 -17.62
C THR A 214 -0.65 2.85 -16.67
N PRO A 215 -1.32 3.64 -15.80
CA PRO A 215 -2.18 3.12 -14.75
C PRO A 215 -3.57 2.71 -15.29
N ASN A 216 -3.61 1.71 -16.18
CA ASN A 216 -4.81 1.21 -16.85
C ASN A 216 -5.31 -0.13 -16.32
N GLY A 217 -4.56 -0.78 -15.40
CA GLY A 217 -4.91 -2.07 -14.80
C GLY A 217 -4.74 -3.29 -15.71
N GLU A 218 -4.21 -3.10 -16.93
CA GLU A 218 -3.78 -4.20 -17.79
C GLU A 218 -2.34 -4.58 -17.44
N PHE A 219 -2.21 -5.55 -16.53
CA PHE A 219 -0.92 -6.00 -16.05
C PHE A 219 -0.15 -6.72 -17.14
N PRO A 220 1.06 -6.24 -17.55
CA PRO A 220 1.83 -6.82 -18.65
C PRO A 220 2.48 -8.16 -18.29
N HIS A 221 2.66 -8.43 -17.01
CA HIS A 221 3.15 -9.67 -16.42
C HIS A 221 2.37 -9.99 -15.16
N ASN A 222 2.64 -11.15 -14.54
CA ASN A 222 2.06 -11.45 -13.23
C ASN A 222 2.44 -10.33 -12.25
N PRO A 223 1.47 -9.72 -11.55
CA PRO A 223 1.72 -8.54 -10.71
C PRO A 223 2.49 -8.83 -9.42
N GLU A 224 2.78 -10.10 -9.11
CA GLU A 224 3.68 -10.44 -8.03
C GLU A 224 5.15 -10.22 -8.50
N PRO A 225 5.94 -9.36 -7.81
CA PRO A 225 7.28 -8.98 -8.28
C PRO A 225 8.33 -10.06 -7.99
N LEU A 226 8.12 -11.27 -8.53
CA LEU A 226 9.04 -12.39 -8.46
C LEU A 226 10.00 -12.40 -9.63
N LYS A 227 11.12 -13.09 -9.45
CA LYS A 227 12.23 -13.17 -10.44
C LYS A 227 11.74 -13.55 -11.84
N GLU A 228 10.86 -14.53 -11.94
CA GLU A 228 10.31 -15.03 -13.20
C GLU A 228 9.43 -14.03 -13.94
N HIS A 229 8.95 -12.98 -13.26
CA HIS A 229 8.04 -11.98 -13.82
C HIS A 229 8.75 -10.68 -14.24
N LEU A 230 9.99 -10.45 -13.78
CA LEU A 230 10.71 -9.18 -13.93
C LEU A 230 11.77 -9.18 -15.05
N GLY A 231 11.61 -10.07 -16.03
CA GLY A 231 12.57 -10.20 -17.14
C GLY A 231 12.77 -8.91 -17.94
N ASP A 232 11.70 -8.17 -18.19
CA ASP A 232 11.75 -6.89 -18.93
C ASP A 232 12.48 -5.82 -18.13
N LEU A 233 12.25 -5.73 -16.81
CA LEU A 233 12.98 -4.81 -15.93
C LEU A 233 14.48 -5.13 -15.91
N CYS A 234 14.85 -6.39 -15.69
CA CYS A 234 16.25 -6.82 -15.67
C CYS A 234 16.99 -6.48 -16.97
N LYS A 235 16.33 -6.67 -18.11
CA LYS A 235 16.85 -6.35 -19.42
C LYS A 235 16.98 -4.85 -19.64
N ALA A 236 15.95 -4.07 -19.28
CA ALA A 236 15.94 -2.62 -19.45
C ALA A 236 17.03 -1.93 -18.61
N VAL A 237 17.28 -2.39 -17.37
CA VAL A 237 18.39 -1.87 -16.55
C VAL A 237 19.72 -1.96 -17.27
N VAL A 238 20.04 -3.12 -17.85
CA VAL A 238 21.31 -3.35 -18.58
C VAL A 238 21.35 -2.56 -19.89
N GLU A 239 20.26 -2.56 -20.68
CA GLU A 239 20.20 -1.88 -21.98
C GLU A 239 20.35 -0.36 -21.83
N HIS A 240 19.75 0.22 -20.83
CA HIS A 240 19.81 1.65 -20.57
C HIS A 240 20.98 2.07 -19.69
N ARG A 241 21.80 1.11 -19.23
CA ARG A 241 22.91 1.35 -18.30
C ARG A 241 22.44 2.13 -17.08
N ALA A 242 21.32 1.73 -16.53
CA ALA A 242 20.78 2.31 -15.30
C ALA A 242 21.60 1.83 -14.10
N ASP A 243 21.64 2.65 -13.04
CA ASP A 243 22.31 2.29 -11.79
C ASP A 243 21.57 1.14 -11.11
N PHE A 244 20.23 1.11 -11.21
CA PHE A 244 19.38 0.02 -10.71
C PHE A 244 17.98 0.08 -11.31
N GLY A 245 17.18 -0.94 -11.00
CA GLY A 245 15.76 -1.01 -11.35
C GLY A 245 14.88 -1.14 -10.11
N ILE A 246 13.65 -0.65 -10.21
CA ILE A 246 12.61 -0.74 -9.19
C ILE A 246 11.39 -1.43 -9.79
N ALA A 247 10.88 -2.48 -9.13
CA ALA A 247 9.56 -3.04 -9.39
C ALA A 247 8.68 -2.94 -8.15
N VAL A 248 7.41 -2.61 -8.35
CA VAL A 248 6.40 -2.59 -7.30
C VAL A 248 5.17 -3.40 -7.72
N ASP A 249 4.40 -3.86 -6.75
CA ASP A 249 3.11 -4.49 -7.01
C ASP A 249 1.99 -3.45 -7.24
N PRO A 250 0.77 -3.82 -7.64
CA PRO A 250 -0.27 -2.90 -8.06
C PRO A 250 -0.66 -1.81 -7.07
N ASP A 251 -0.58 -2.06 -5.77
CA ASP A 251 -0.92 -1.12 -4.70
C ASP A 251 0.29 -0.60 -3.93
N VAL A 252 1.50 -0.95 -4.40
CA VAL A 252 2.76 -0.39 -3.93
C VAL A 252 3.02 -0.69 -2.44
N ASP A 253 2.66 -1.88 -1.98
CA ASP A 253 3.04 -2.37 -0.64
C ASP A 253 4.19 -3.40 -0.70
N ARG A 254 4.66 -3.78 -1.91
CA ARG A 254 5.83 -4.59 -2.17
C ARG A 254 6.82 -3.88 -3.08
N LEU A 255 8.11 -4.17 -2.86
CA LEU A 255 9.21 -3.54 -3.56
C LEU A 255 10.34 -4.54 -3.81
N VAL A 256 10.83 -4.57 -5.04
CA VAL A 256 12.02 -5.34 -5.43
C VAL A 256 12.99 -4.44 -6.20
N PHE A 257 14.28 -4.62 -5.95
CA PHE A 257 15.34 -3.95 -6.67
C PHE A 257 16.06 -4.90 -7.63
N VAL A 258 16.57 -4.31 -8.71
CA VAL A 258 17.45 -4.97 -9.69
C VAL A 258 18.76 -4.19 -9.75
N ASP A 259 19.92 -4.86 -9.61
CA ASP A 259 21.23 -4.22 -9.68
C ASP A 259 21.59 -3.79 -11.11
N GLU A 260 22.69 -3.06 -11.28
CA GLU A 260 23.21 -2.58 -12.57
C GLU A 260 23.56 -3.69 -13.57
N LYS A 261 23.62 -4.94 -13.12
CA LYS A 261 23.88 -6.13 -13.95
C LYS A 261 22.61 -6.88 -14.34
N GLY A 262 21.44 -6.35 -13.97
CA GLY A 262 20.15 -6.98 -14.22
C GLY A 262 19.84 -8.16 -13.29
N LYS A 263 20.45 -8.23 -12.11
CA LYS A 263 20.17 -9.25 -11.10
C LYS A 263 19.24 -8.70 -10.02
N LEU A 264 18.29 -9.52 -9.60
CA LEU A 264 17.43 -9.15 -8.49
C LEU A 264 18.23 -9.08 -7.18
N PHE A 265 18.01 -8.00 -6.45
CA PHE A 265 18.32 -7.87 -5.05
C PHE A 265 17.11 -8.44 -4.27
N GLY A 266 17.31 -9.47 -3.46
CA GLY A 266 16.20 -10.18 -2.81
C GLY A 266 15.34 -9.27 -1.94
N GLU A 267 14.03 -9.51 -1.92
CA GLU A 267 13.05 -8.72 -1.16
C GLU A 267 13.44 -8.63 0.33
N GLU A 268 13.88 -9.73 0.91
CA GLU A 268 14.36 -9.82 2.28
C GLU A 268 15.60 -8.97 2.56
N TYR A 269 16.49 -8.80 1.60
CA TYR A 269 17.67 -7.94 1.74
C TYR A 269 17.33 -6.45 1.73
N THR A 270 16.28 -6.07 1.03
CA THR A 270 15.73 -4.70 1.05
C THR A 270 15.38 -4.29 2.48
N LEU A 271 14.66 -5.15 3.18
CA LEU A 271 14.25 -4.91 4.55
C LEU A 271 15.44 -4.88 5.52
N VAL A 272 16.42 -5.80 5.33
CA VAL A 272 17.63 -5.85 6.15
C VAL A 272 18.47 -4.59 5.96
N ALA A 273 18.67 -4.13 4.72
CA ALA A 273 19.44 -2.91 4.42
C ALA A 273 18.78 -1.67 5.07
N CYS A 274 17.46 -1.53 4.99
CA CYS A 274 16.74 -0.43 5.64
C CYS A 274 16.87 -0.48 7.16
N ALA A 275 16.73 -1.66 7.75
CA ALA A 275 16.87 -1.84 9.20
C ALA A 275 18.29 -1.51 9.67
N ASP A 276 19.31 -1.98 8.96
CA ASP A 276 20.72 -1.69 9.28
C ASP A 276 21.00 -0.19 9.21
N TYR A 277 20.55 0.48 8.14
CA TYR A 277 20.70 1.93 7.99
C TYR A 277 20.05 2.70 9.14
N ILE A 278 18.79 2.41 9.46
CA ILE A 278 18.06 3.11 10.51
C ILE A 278 18.76 2.90 11.87
N LEU A 279 19.09 1.65 12.20
CA LEU A 279 19.75 1.30 13.46
C LEU A 279 21.15 1.92 13.58
N SER A 280 21.88 2.05 12.47
CA SER A 280 23.20 2.70 12.46
C SER A 280 23.14 4.20 12.76
N LYS A 281 22.01 4.85 12.47
CA LYS A 281 21.81 6.30 12.73
C LYS A 281 21.31 6.59 14.15
N GLU A 282 20.63 5.63 14.79
CA GLU A 282 20.01 5.80 16.12
C GLU A 282 20.89 5.36 17.29
N VAL A 283 22.19 5.23 17.11
CA VAL A 283 23.19 4.62 18.04
C VAL A 283 23.32 5.34 19.40
N THR A 284 22.32 5.95 19.96
CA THR A 284 22.55 6.53 21.28
C THR A 284 21.77 5.91 22.43
N ASN A 285 20.67 5.19 22.27
CA ASN A 285 19.99 4.57 23.45
C ASN A 285 18.91 3.51 23.15
N ALA A 286 18.78 2.96 21.98
CA ALA A 286 17.75 1.97 21.72
C ALA A 286 18.29 0.54 21.73
N SER A 287 18.01 -0.21 22.78
CA SER A 287 18.06 -1.68 22.75
C SER A 287 16.86 -2.20 21.93
N GLY A 288 16.94 -2.08 20.62
CA GLY A 288 15.97 -2.67 19.72
C GLY A 288 16.25 -4.17 19.56
N VAL A 289 15.25 -5.03 19.72
CA VAL A 289 15.33 -6.43 19.38
C VAL A 289 14.69 -6.61 18.01
N ILE A 290 15.50 -6.91 17.00
CA ILE A 290 15.01 -7.38 15.69
C ILE A 290 14.60 -8.84 15.87
N LYS A 291 13.31 -9.13 15.80
CA LYS A 291 12.79 -10.50 15.74
C LYS A 291 12.46 -10.83 14.29
N LEU A 292 13.27 -11.70 13.68
CA LEU A 292 12.94 -12.35 12.43
C LEU A 292 11.99 -13.53 12.73
N TYR A 293 10.77 -13.46 12.23
CA TYR A 293 9.84 -14.58 12.29
C TYR A 293 9.88 -15.30 10.93
N LEU A 294 10.29 -16.55 10.96
CA LEU A 294 10.00 -17.50 9.89
C LEU A 294 8.65 -18.14 10.22
N ASP A 295 7.64 -17.83 9.45
CA ASP A 295 6.28 -18.38 9.64
C ASP A 295 6.13 -19.81 9.13
N ASN A 296 7.16 -20.35 8.44
CA ASN A 296 7.20 -21.72 7.95
C ASN A 296 8.61 -22.31 8.16
N PRO A 297 8.72 -23.55 8.71
CA PRO A 297 10.01 -24.22 8.84
C PRO A 297 10.65 -24.62 7.49
N ASP A 298 9.92 -24.53 6.38
CA ASP A 298 10.45 -24.70 5.03
C ASP A 298 10.87 -23.32 4.46
N PRO A 299 12.19 -23.03 4.33
CA PRO A 299 12.67 -21.72 3.86
C PRO A 299 12.21 -21.34 2.46
N SER A 300 11.78 -22.32 1.65
CA SER A 300 11.26 -22.07 0.29
C SER A 300 9.81 -21.58 0.27
N LYS A 301 9.14 -21.61 1.42
CA LYS A 301 7.71 -21.27 1.61
C LYS A 301 7.46 -20.27 2.72
N SER A 302 8.53 -19.74 3.34
CA SER A 302 8.41 -18.77 4.42
C SER A 302 8.42 -17.35 3.91
N SER A 303 7.47 -16.54 4.34
CA SER A 303 7.55 -15.10 4.33
C SER A 303 8.31 -14.64 5.58
N ILE A 304 9.27 -13.74 5.41
CA ILE A 304 9.99 -13.15 6.54
C ILE A 304 9.21 -11.91 6.98
N TRP A 305 8.72 -11.95 8.22
CA TRP A 305 8.14 -10.78 8.88
C TRP A 305 9.19 -10.17 9.81
N LEU A 306 9.46 -8.89 9.63
CA LEU A 306 10.30 -8.13 10.53
C LEU A 306 9.44 -7.34 11.51
N ASP A 307 9.33 -7.82 12.76
CA ASP A 307 8.83 -7.02 13.86
C ASP A 307 10.00 -6.27 14.51
N VAL A 308 10.11 -4.99 14.24
CA VAL A 308 11.05 -4.11 14.93
C VAL A 308 10.32 -3.56 16.16
N LEU A 309 10.54 -4.19 17.31
CA LEU A 309 10.02 -3.70 18.59
C LEU A 309 10.89 -2.53 19.08
N PHE A 310 10.45 -1.31 18.83
CA PHE A 310 11.00 -0.12 19.48
C PHE A 310 10.25 0.20 20.79
N SER A 311 10.95 0.82 21.73
CA SER A 311 10.33 1.39 22.93
C SER A 311 9.28 2.45 22.56
N LYS A 312 8.34 2.74 23.47
CA LYS A 312 7.10 3.51 23.32
C LYS A 312 7.13 4.83 22.51
N GLU A 313 8.28 5.35 22.13
CA GLU A 313 8.41 6.61 21.40
C GLU A 313 8.43 6.45 19.86
N PHE A 314 8.46 5.22 19.36
CA PHE A 314 8.53 4.90 17.92
C PHE A 314 7.27 4.24 17.34
N SER A 315 6.09 4.70 17.72
CA SER A 315 4.84 4.25 17.09
C SER A 315 4.68 4.64 15.60
N ILE A 316 5.69 5.30 15.04
CA ILE A 316 5.68 5.81 13.66
C ILE A 316 6.25 4.80 12.65
N ILE A 317 7.04 3.82 13.09
CA ILE A 317 7.76 2.89 12.20
C ILE A 317 6.93 1.66 11.78
N SER A 318 5.78 1.43 12.38
CA SER A 318 4.85 0.34 11.97
C SER A 318 3.97 0.69 10.74
N LYS A 319 4.18 1.85 10.10
CA LYS A 319 3.40 2.29 8.95
C LYS A 319 4.09 1.96 7.63
N PRO A 320 3.32 1.74 6.56
CA PRO A 320 3.83 1.21 5.30
C PRO A 320 4.88 2.12 4.66
N LEU A 321 6.08 1.64 4.70
CA LEU A 321 7.36 2.31 4.54
C LEU A 321 7.88 2.33 3.10
N LEU A 322 7.12 1.98 2.07
CA LEU A 322 7.72 1.73 0.76
C LEU A 322 8.40 2.97 0.14
N THR A 323 7.77 4.14 0.27
CA THR A 323 8.39 5.41 -0.16
C THR A 323 9.60 5.77 0.71
N GLU A 324 9.54 5.45 1.99
CA GLU A 324 10.68 5.59 2.92
C GLU A 324 11.80 4.62 2.56
N ILE A 325 11.46 3.37 2.24
CA ILE A 325 12.40 2.32 1.85
C ILE A 325 13.14 2.69 0.56
N VAL A 326 12.47 3.18 -0.48
CA VAL A 326 13.14 3.65 -1.71
C VAL A 326 14.14 4.75 -1.40
N SER A 327 13.76 5.73 -0.57
CA SER A 327 14.64 6.83 -0.17
C SER A 327 15.81 6.36 0.71
N LEU A 328 15.60 5.37 1.58
CA LEU A 328 16.63 4.79 2.43
C LEU A 328 17.63 3.93 1.65
N ILE A 329 17.16 3.14 0.68
CA ILE A 329 18.04 2.33 -0.17
C ILE A 329 18.86 3.21 -1.10
N LEU A 330 18.30 4.29 -1.62
CA LEU A 330 19.07 5.30 -2.36
C LEU A 330 20.23 5.84 -1.51
N ASN A 331 20.04 6.03 -0.20
CA ASN A 331 21.11 6.44 0.71
C ASN A 331 22.18 5.33 0.93
N GLU A 332 21.78 4.06 1.01
CA GLU A 332 22.72 2.93 1.17
C GLU A 332 23.54 2.68 -0.11
N MET A 333 22.91 2.77 -1.28
CA MET A 333 23.63 2.69 -2.56
C MET A 333 24.63 3.85 -2.72
N LEU A 334 24.32 5.01 -2.13
CA LEU A 334 25.22 6.15 -2.00
C LEU A 334 26.47 5.78 -1.18
N ALA A 335 26.27 5.16 0.00
CA ALA A 335 27.37 4.75 0.85
C ALA A 335 28.27 3.70 0.18
N ALA A 336 27.68 2.79 -0.59
CA ALA A 336 28.42 1.77 -1.35
C ALA A 336 29.19 2.32 -2.56
N LYS A 337 28.76 3.43 -3.17
CA LYS A 337 29.52 4.14 -4.24
C LYS A 337 30.70 4.93 -3.69
N LEU A 338 30.67 5.33 -2.42
CA LEU A 338 31.70 6.13 -1.77
C LEU A 338 32.78 5.27 -1.05
N SER A 339 32.58 3.96 -0.95
CA SER A 339 33.52 2.98 -0.42
C SER A 339 34.25 2.25 -1.55
#